data_fbfcd5b6270deffbf65d984b1a596358
#
_entry.id   fbfcd5b6270deffbf65d984b1a596358
#
_cell.length_a   1.000
_cell.length_b   1.000
_cell.length_c   1.000
_cell.angle_alpha   90.00
_cell.angle_beta   90.00
_cell.angle_gamma   90.00
#
_symmetry.space_group_name_H-M   'P 1'
#
loop_
_entity.id
_entity.type
_entity.pdbx_description
1 polymer ?
#
loop_
_entity_poly.entity_id
_entity_poly.type
_entity_poly.pdbx_seq_one_letter_code
_entity_poly.pdbx_strand_id
1 'polypeptide(L)'
;MDSRDIQALTAVKLYYGEGLTQSQVATELGVSRPTVSKLLNLGRERGYVRIEIHDPREEASETATQMRDRYQLNDVRLAQPARAGNAVLLRELGRVGAELLDELVVDGTLLGVSWGKTMYSVSTQLKSKDVSGVEIVQLKGGMSHSDKSTNDIRTIGAFCHAFHAYARTLPLPVIFDSVETKRIVEQDRFIASVLALGRTVDIAVFTVGAVDHDSLALNLGQLSTTEKDLLVERAVGDACSRFYRADGGIALPEVDARTVGISLSDLRRIPTRVLVAGGAHKAAAIDVALRTNLATHLVIDDATAERLLALDSPDSPAAPASPGSPGSPDSSTPLTATE
;
A
#
# COMPACT_ATOMS: atom_id res chain seq x y z
N MET A 1 20.83 -21.84 18.78
CA MET A 1 21.41 -20.49 18.80
C MET A 1 22.92 -20.63 18.68
N ASP A 2 23.51 -19.91 17.74
CA ASP A 2 24.99 -19.87 17.68
C ASP A 2 25.55 -18.93 18.75
N SER A 3 26.89 -18.97 18.96
CA SER A 3 27.57 -18.14 19.97
C SER A 3 27.32 -16.64 19.77
N ARG A 4 27.16 -16.20 18.53
CA ARG A 4 26.94 -14.80 18.19
C ARG A 4 25.48 -14.35 18.47
N ASP A 5 24.54 -15.24 18.30
CA ASP A 5 23.12 -15.00 18.65
C ASP A 5 22.99 -14.85 20.20
N ILE A 6 23.71 -15.66 20.97
CA ILE A 6 23.73 -15.56 22.43
C ILE A 6 24.32 -14.22 22.87
N GLN A 7 25.44 -13.80 22.29
CA GLN A 7 26.04 -12.50 22.58
C GLN A 7 25.09 -11.34 22.20
N ALA A 8 24.38 -11.43 21.05
CA ALA A 8 23.39 -10.44 20.65
C ALA A 8 22.24 -10.35 21.65
N LEU A 9 21.71 -11.48 22.10
CA LEU A 9 20.65 -11.53 23.12
C LEU A 9 21.10 -10.93 24.45
N THR A 10 22.34 -11.23 24.89
CA THR A 10 22.88 -10.66 26.10
C THR A 10 23.10 -9.16 25.98
N ALA A 11 23.63 -8.68 24.84
CA ALA A 11 23.79 -7.24 24.59
C ALA A 11 22.44 -6.50 24.61
N VAL A 12 21.38 -7.11 24.02
CA VAL A 12 20.02 -6.57 24.05
C VAL A 12 19.48 -6.47 25.49
N LYS A 13 19.62 -7.51 26.29
CA LYS A 13 19.17 -7.49 27.68
C LYS A 13 19.87 -6.40 28.51
N LEU A 14 21.18 -6.29 28.40
CA LEU A 14 21.95 -5.27 29.13
C LEU A 14 21.59 -3.86 28.68
N TYR A 15 21.46 -3.63 27.38
CA TYR A 15 21.19 -2.31 26.83
C TYR A 15 19.73 -1.84 27.02
N TYR A 16 18.76 -2.68 26.64
CA TYR A 16 17.33 -2.31 26.68
C TYR A 16 16.66 -2.70 28.00
N GLY A 17 17.11 -3.80 28.64
CA GLY A 17 16.49 -4.28 29.87
C GLY A 17 17.06 -3.61 31.11
N GLU A 18 18.40 -3.43 31.18
CA GLU A 18 19.08 -2.85 32.32
C GLU A 18 19.47 -1.38 32.13
N GLY A 19 19.25 -0.82 30.92
CA GLY A 19 19.52 0.59 30.63
C GLY A 19 20.98 0.96 30.52
N LEU A 20 21.89 -0.01 30.37
CA LEU A 20 23.32 0.25 30.25
C LEU A 20 23.64 0.96 28.93
N THR A 21 24.61 1.87 28.97
CA THR A 21 25.13 2.49 27.74
C THR A 21 25.90 1.48 26.90
N GLN A 22 26.06 1.70 25.60
CA GLN A 22 26.84 0.82 24.73
C GLN A 22 28.29 0.65 25.22
N SER A 23 28.86 1.63 25.90
CA SER A 23 30.21 1.55 26.47
C SER A 23 30.27 0.61 27.69
N GLN A 24 29.26 0.65 28.56
CA GLN A 24 29.14 -0.27 29.70
C GLN A 24 28.89 -1.70 29.23
N VAL A 25 27.98 -1.89 28.26
CA VAL A 25 27.75 -3.20 27.63
C VAL A 25 29.04 -3.75 27.00
N ALA A 26 29.86 -2.89 26.39
CA ALA A 26 31.16 -3.29 25.83
C ALA A 26 32.10 -3.80 26.89
N THR A 27 32.15 -3.15 28.06
CA THR A 27 32.96 -3.57 29.21
C THR A 27 32.45 -4.91 29.75
N GLU A 28 31.16 -5.06 29.98
CA GLU A 28 30.57 -6.30 30.52
C GLU A 28 30.77 -7.50 29.58
N LEU A 29 30.69 -7.30 28.27
CA LEU A 29 30.86 -8.38 27.29
C LEU A 29 32.32 -8.60 26.87
N GLY A 30 33.25 -7.76 27.30
CA GLY A 30 34.67 -7.83 26.91
C GLY A 30 34.88 -7.58 25.40
N VAL A 31 34.08 -6.73 24.79
CA VAL A 31 34.12 -6.43 23.34
C VAL A 31 34.24 -4.94 23.09
N SER A 32 34.49 -4.54 21.84
CA SER A 32 34.50 -3.12 21.47
C SER A 32 33.10 -2.52 21.35
N ARG A 33 32.95 -1.20 21.59
CA ARG A 33 31.68 -0.48 21.38
C ARG A 33 31.10 -0.64 19.96
N PRO A 34 31.89 -0.61 18.85
CA PRO A 34 31.39 -0.95 17.53
C PRO A 34 30.83 -2.38 17.43
N THR A 35 31.41 -3.34 18.16
CA THR A 35 30.89 -4.71 18.22
C THR A 35 29.51 -4.74 18.90
N VAL A 36 29.35 -4.02 20.03
CA VAL A 36 28.04 -3.89 20.70
C VAL A 36 27.00 -3.32 19.75
N SER A 37 27.31 -2.27 18.98
CA SER A 37 26.39 -1.72 17.98
C SER A 37 25.94 -2.77 16.96
N LYS A 38 26.88 -3.62 16.49
CA LYS A 38 26.54 -4.73 15.57
C LYS A 38 25.69 -5.82 16.24
N LEU A 39 25.97 -6.14 17.50
CA LEU A 39 25.18 -7.12 18.27
C LEU A 39 23.76 -6.62 18.54
N LEU A 40 23.58 -5.33 18.88
CA LEU A 40 22.26 -4.72 19.04
C LEU A 40 21.47 -4.70 17.73
N ASN A 41 22.13 -4.43 16.60
CA ASN A 41 21.50 -4.53 15.29
C ASN A 41 21.07 -5.97 14.97
N LEU A 42 21.96 -6.94 15.20
CA LEU A 42 21.64 -8.36 15.05
C LEU A 42 20.46 -8.77 15.93
N GLY A 43 20.42 -8.30 17.18
CA GLY A 43 19.31 -8.57 18.11
C GLY A 43 17.96 -8.02 17.61
N ARG A 44 17.98 -6.86 16.95
CA ARG A 44 16.78 -6.31 16.26
C ARG A 44 16.39 -7.13 15.04
N GLU A 45 17.35 -7.50 14.20
CA GLU A 45 17.12 -8.34 13.01
C GLU A 45 16.56 -9.73 13.37
N ARG A 46 17.01 -10.28 14.49
CA ARG A 46 16.54 -11.57 15.03
C ARG A 46 15.24 -11.47 15.83
N GLY A 47 14.71 -10.27 16.05
CA GLY A 47 13.49 -10.05 16.83
C GLY A 47 13.66 -10.25 18.35
N TYR A 48 14.90 -10.26 18.90
CA TYR A 48 15.15 -10.37 20.35
C TYR A 48 14.71 -9.12 21.11
N VAL A 49 14.60 -7.99 20.43
CA VAL A 49 14.02 -6.74 20.93
C VAL A 49 13.17 -6.11 19.86
N ARG A 50 12.02 -5.59 20.28
CA ARG A 50 11.15 -4.73 19.48
C ARG A 50 11.07 -3.39 20.19
N ILE A 51 11.16 -2.31 19.43
CA ILE A 51 11.03 -0.94 19.94
C ILE A 51 9.70 -0.41 19.42
N GLU A 52 8.82 -0.03 20.33
CA GLU A 52 7.57 0.64 20.04
C GLU A 52 7.75 2.14 20.29
N ILE A 53 7.31 2.94 19.34
CA ILE A 53 7.29 4.40 19.47
C ILE A 53 5.84 4.81 19.48
N HIS A 54 5.37 5.30 20.62
CA HIS A 54 4.05 5.90 20.76
C HIS A 54 4.18 7.39 20.48
N ASP A 55 3.62 7.86 19.38
CA ASP A 55 3.60 9.29 19.06
C ASP A 55 2.23 9.87 19.43
N PRO A 56 2.13 10.67 20.51
CA PRO A 56 0.84 11.23 20.93
C PRO A 56 0.21 12.20 19.93
N ARG A 57 0.95 12.61 18.90
CA ARG A 57 0.42 13.47 17.82
C ARG A 57 -0.45 12.68 16.83
N GLU A 58 -0.32 11.35 16.79
CA GLU A 58 -1.08 10.48 15.87
C GLU A 58 -2.58 10.42 16.26
N GLU A 59 -2.90 10.49 17.55
CA GLU A 59 -4.26 10.32 18.07
C GLU A 59 -5.16 11.57 17.98
N ALA A 60 -4.58 12.77 17.97
CA ALA A 60 -5.31 14.04 18.07
C ALA A 60 -5.14 14.96 16.86
N SER A 61 -4.83 14.43 15.68
CA SER A 61 -4.55 15.25 14.51
C SER A 61 -5.83 15.85 13.90
N GLU A 62 -5.84 17.19 13.79
CA GLU A 62 -6.86 17.93 13.05
C GLU A 62 -6.95 17.47 11.59
N THR A 63 -5.80 17.18 10.97
CA THR A 63 -5.69 16.62 9.60
C THR A 63 -6.44 15.31 9.48
N ALA A 64 -6.28 14.38 10.44
CA ALA A 64 -7.00 13.10 10.44
C ALA A 64 -8.51 13.30 10.54
N THR A 65 -8.95 14.23 11.39
CA THR A 65 -10.36 14.59 11.54
C THR A 65 -10.92 15.17 10.24
N GLN A 66 -10.24 16.13 9.63
CA GLN A 66 -10.64 16.71 8.35
C GLN A 66 -10.70 15.67 7.21
N MET A 67 -9.73 14.77 7.14
CA MET A 67 -9.73 13.67 6.18
C MET A 67 -10.92 12.73 6.39
N ARG A 68 -11.18 12.33 7.64
CA ARG A 68 -12.31 11.48 7.99
C ARG A 68 -13.65 12.10 7.57
N ASP A 69 -13.84 13.37 7.86
CA ASP A 69 -15.08 14.09 7.58
C ASP A 69 -15.26 14.33 6.07
N ARG A 70 -14.19 14.70 5.37
CA ARG A 70 -14.21 14.95 3.91
C ARG A 70 -14.58 13.70 3.11
N TYR A 71 -14.00 12.55 3.46
CA TYR A 71 -14.16 11.30 2.71
C TYR A 71 -15.11 10.30 3.38
N GLN A 72 -15.78 10.69 4.46
CA GLN A 72 -16.75 9.87 5.21
C GLN A 72 -16.12 8.53 5.66
N LEU A 73 -14.92 8.59 6.21
CA LEU A 73 -14.18 7.43 6.70
C LEU A 73 -14.54 7.12 8.16
N ASN A 74 -14.45 5.85 8.53
CA ASN A 74 -14.65 5.40 9.91
C ASN A 74 -13.42 5.73 10.78
N ASP A 75 -12.21 5.56 10.21
CA ASP A 75 -10.95 5.83 10.91
C ASP A 75 -9.88 6.35 9.93
N VAL A 76 -9.02 7.24 10.40
CA VAL A 76 -7.87 7.77 9.67
C VAL A 76 -6.66 7.79 10.60
N ARG A 77 -5.60 7.09 10.22
CA ARG A 77 -4.33 7.06 10.93
C ARG A 77 -3.26 7.75 10.12
N LEU A 78 -2.52 8.66 10.74
CA LEU A 78 -1.45 9.41 10.09
C LEU A 78 -0.10 8.76 10.37
N ALA A 79 0.60 8.41 9.31
CA ALA A 79 1.99 7.97 9.37
C ALA A 79 2.90 9.20 9.35
N GLN A 80 3.77 9.33 10.34
CA GLN A 80 4.68 10.48 10.52
C GLN A 80 6.14 10.04 10.36
N PRO A 81 6.66 9.95 9.13
CA PRO A 81 8.03 9.53 8.92
C PRO A 81 9.01 10.54 9.50
N ALA A 82 9.95 10.10 10.33
CA ALA A 82 10.91 10.94 11.02
C ALA A 82 11.86 11.72 10.07
N ARG A 83 11.94 11.33 8.81
CA ARG A 83 12.73 11.98 7.76
C ARG A 83 12.18 11.63 6.38
N ALA A 84 12.52 12.46 5.38
CA ALA A 84 12.18 12.21 3.99
C ALA A 84 12.81 10.90 3.46
N GLY A 85 12.15 10.28 2.50
CA GLY A 85 12.63 9.09 1.79
C GLY A 85 11.59 7.97 1.71
N ASN A 86 11.45 7.37 0.54
CA ASN A 86 10.43 6.36 0.26
C ASN A 86 10.53 5.13 1.17
N ALA A 87 11.74 4.68 1.50
CA ALA A 87 11.92 3.54 2.40
C ALA A 87 11.48 3.84 3.85
N VAL A 88 11.66 5.09 4.31
CA VAL A 88 11.22 5.53 5.64
C VAL A 88 9.71 5.65 5.67
N LEU A 89 9.13 6.27 4.64
CA LEU A 89 7.68 6.39 4.46
C LEU A 89 7.00 5.01 4.44
N LEU A 90 7.49 4.08 3.61
CA LEU A 90 6.92 2.73 3.54
C LEU A 90 6.97 2.00 4.89
N ARG A 91 8.06 2.15 5.64
CA ARG A 91 8.19 1.54 6.96
C ARG A 91 7.18 2.11 7.95
N GLU A 92 6.98 3.42 7.93
CA GLU A 92 6.06 4.10 8.82
C GLU A 92 4.60 3.77 8.48
N LEU A 93 4.22 3.83 7.20
CA LEU A 93 2.92 3.31 6.73
C LEU A 93 2.71 1.86 7.13
N GLY A 94 3.77 1.05 7.06
CA GLY A 94 3.75 -0.35 7.47
C GLY A 94 3.47 -0.52 8.96
N ARG A 95 4.13 0.28 9.81
CA ARG A 95 3.95 0.27 11.27
C ARG A 95 2.51 0.63 11.65
N VAL A 96 2.05 1.79 11.21
CA VAL A 96 0.70 2.29 11.52
C VAL A 96 -0.38 1.36 10.95
N GLY A 97 -0.17 0.83 9.73
CA GLY A 97 -1.08 -0.15 9.13
C GLY A 97 -1.13 -1.47 9.90
N ALA A 98 0.00 -1.94 10.42
CA ALA A 98 0.06 -3.16 11.25
C ALA A 98 -0.63 -2.97 12.60
N GLU A 99 -0.49 -1.80 13.22
CA GLU A 99 -1.17 -1.46 14.48
C GLU A 99 -2.69 -1.40 14.30
N LEU A 100 -3.17 -0.75 13.23
CA LEU A 100 -4.60 -0.74 12.91
C LEU A 100 -5.15 -2.16 12.69
N LEU A 101 -4.41 -3.02 11.99
CA LEU A 101 -4.83 -4.41 11.77
C LEU A 101 -4.80 -5.24 13.07
N ASP A 102 -3.87 -4.96 13.97
CA ASP A 102 -3.84 -5.58 15.30
C ASP A 102 -5.11 -5.28 16.09
N GLU A 103 -5.65 -4.07 15.99
CA GLU A 103 -6.91 -3.70 16.63
C GLU A 103 -8.12 -4.37 15.97
N LEU A 104 -8.16 -4.42 14.63
CA LEU A 104 -9.32 -4.87 13.86
C LEU A 104 -9.47 -6.39 13.76
N VAL A 105 -8.37 -7.15 13.74
CA VAL A 105 -8.42 -8.60 13.56
C VAL A 105 -8.74 -9.27 14.90
N VAL A 106 -9.81 -10.04 14.92
CA VAL A 106 -10.29 -10.81 16.09
C VAL A 106 -10.47 -12.28 15.72
N ASP A 107 -10.83 -13.13 16.67
CA ASP A 107 -11.13 -14.54 16.45
C ASP A 107 -12.13 -14.72 15.30
N GLY A 108 -11.84 -15.65 14.41
CA GLY A 108 -12.70 -15.99 13.28
C GLY A 108 -12.68 -15.00 12.12
N THR A 109 -11.90 -13.93 12.18
CA THR A 109 -11.85 -12.91 11.10
C THR A 109 -11.44 -13.52 9.76
N LEU A 110 -12.21 -13.26 8.72
CA LEU A 110 -11.86 -13.53 7.34
C LEU A 110 -11.19 -12.28 6.74
N LEU A 111 -9.85 -12.33 6.60
CA LEU A 111 -9.03 -11.18 6.20
C LEU A 111 -8.57 -11.30 4.74
N GLY A 112 -9.09 -10.45 3.88
CA GLY A 112 -8.63 -10.30 2.51
C GLY A 112 -7.37 -9.44 2.42
N VAL A 113 -6.33 -9.96 1.79
CA VAL A 113 -5.02 -9.30 1.70
C VAL A 113 -4.63 -9.11 0.25
N SER A 114 -4.32 -7.89 -0.13
CA SER A 114 -3.63 -7.56 -1.38
C SER A 114 -2.10 -7.68 -1.18
N TRP A 115 -1.32 -7.45 -2.22
CA TRP A 115 0.14 -7.44 -2.15
C TRP A 115 0.73 -6.22 -2.88
N GLY A 116 2.01 -5.98 -2.68
CA GLY A 116 2.78 -4.87 -3.22
C GLY A 116 3.76 -4.32 -2.19
N LYS A 117 4.56 -3.33 -2.54
CA LYS A 117 5.61 -2.78 -1.67
C LYS A 117 5.07 -2.28 -0.32
N THR A 118 3.93 -1.59 -0.33
CA THR A 118 3.29 -1.09 0.89
C THR A 118 2.77 -2.24 1.75
N MET A 119 2.06 -3.20 1.14
CA MET A 119 1.53 -4.36 1.86
C MET A 119 2.63 -5.24 2.43
N TYR A 120 3.74 -5.40 1.70
CA TYR A 120 4.92 -6.08 2.23
C TYR A 120 5.49 -5.34 3.45
N SER A 121 5.53 -3.99 3.41
CA SER A 121 5.97 -3.21 4.57
C SER A 121 5.04 -3.39 5.77
N VAL A 122 3.72 -3.41 5.59
CA VAL A 122 2.75 -3.74 6.65
C VAL A 122 3.05 -5.13 7.22
N SER A 123 3.19 -6.14 6.36
CA SER A 123 3.39 -7.52 6.76
C SER A 123 4.66 -7.74 7.61
N THR A 124 5.71 -6.95 7.36
CA THR A 124 6.96 -7.03 8.15
C THR A 124 6.88 -6.37 9.53
N GLN A 125 5.84 -5.58 9.79
CA GLN A 125 5.60 -4.89 11.06
C GLN A 125 4.54 -5.59 11.92
N LEU A 126 3.81 -6.57 11.37
CA LEU A 126 2.81 -7.33 12.12
C LEU A 126 3.45 -8.03 13.31
N LYS A 127 2.76 -7.97 14.44
CA LYS A 127 3.11 -8.70 15.67
C LYS A 127 2.32 -10.02 15.71
N SER A 128 2.87 -11.01 16.41
CA SER A 128 2.09 -12.20 16.71
C SER A 128 0.97 -11.82 17.67
N LYS A 129 -0.26 -12.14 17.29
CA LYS A 129 -1.48 -11.91 18.07
C LYS A 129 -2.11 -13.25 18.41
N ASP A 130 -2.49 -13.42 19.66
CA ASP A 130 -3.18 -14.65 20.13
C ASP A 130 -4.65 -14.59 19.73
N VAL A 131 -4.91 -15.00 18.48
CA VAL A 131 -6.24 -15.13 17.88
C VAL A 131 -6.37 -16.49 17.19
N SER A 132 -7.60 -16.98 17.08
CA SER A 132 -7.92 -18.29 16.53
C SER A 132 -8.94 -18.22 15.41
N GLY A 133 -8.90 -19.19 14.50
CA GLY A 133 -9.89 -19.30 13.42
C GLY A 133 -9.79 -18.22 12.35
N VAL A 134 -8.71 -17.43 12.32
CA VAL A 134 -8.48 -16.42 11.27
C VAL A 134 -8.11 -17.11 9.96
N GLU A 135 -8.74 -16.69 8.85
CA GLU A 135 -8.35 -17.10 7.51
C GLU A 135 -7.86 -15.90 6.69
N ILE A 136 -6.73 -16.08 5.99
CA ILE A 136 -6.18 -15.08 5.09
C ILE A 136 -6.58 -15.41 3.66
N VAL A 137 -7.22 -14.48 2.97
CA VAL A 137 -7.65 -14.64 1.57
C VAL A 137 -6.87 -13.72 0.66
N GLN A 138 -6.18 -14.27 -0.31
CA GLN A 138 -5.48 -13.47 -1.32
C GLN A 138 -6.50 -12.83 -2.28
N LEU A 139 -6.53 -11.50 -2.34
CA LEU A 139 -7.55 -10.74 -3.09
C LEU A 139 -7.29 -10.66 -4.59
N LYS A 140 -6.07 -10.94 -5.05
CA LYS A 140 -5.69 -10.89 -6.48
C LYS A 140 -4.60 -11.91 -6.79
N GLY A 141 -4.48 -12.31 -8.06
CA GLY A 141 -3.38 -13.15 -8.52
C GLY A 141 -2.02 -12.55 -8.15
N GLY A 142 -0.99 -13.39 -7.98
CA GLY A 142 0.31 -12.98 -7.48
C GLY A 142 1.49 -13.26 -8.42
N MET A 143 1.30 -14.10 -9.43
CA MET A 143 2.39 -14.51 -10.32
C MET A 143 2.75 -13.43 -11.35
N SER A 144 4.04 -13.16 -11.47
CA SER A 144 4.63 -12.23 -12.44
C SER A 144 5.40 -13.00 -13.50
N HIS A 145 5.37 -12.51 -14.74
CA HIS A 145 6.20 -12.99 -15.85
C HIS A 145 7.50 -12.17 -16.00
N SER A 146 7.76 -11.25 -15.11
CA SER A 146 8.95 -10.39 -15.12
C SER A 146 9.84 -10.62 -13.90
N ASP A 147 11.03 -10.02 -13.90
CA ASP A 147 11.97 -10.02 -12.76
C ASP A 147 11.46 -9.23 -11.53
N LYS A 148 10.32 -8.55 -11.69
CA LYS A 148 9.76 -7.74 -10.60
C LYS A 148 9.09 -8.64 -9.57
N SER A 149 9.58 -8.56 -8.33
CA SER A 149 8.98 -9.29 -7.21
C SER A 149 7.66 -8.65 -6.77
N THR A 150 6.61 -9.45 -6.71
CA THR A 150 5.32 -9.08 -6.13
C THR A 150 5.34 -9.10 -4.61
N ASN A 151 6.24 -9.89 -4.02
CA ASN A 151 6.29 -10.22 -2.59
C ASN A 151 4.99 -10.84 -2.04
N ASP A 152 4.12 -11.35 -2.88
CA ASP A 152 2.83 -11.91 -2.51
C ASP A 152 2.95 -13.06 -1.50
N ILE A 153 3.76 -14.08 -1.81
CA ILE A 153 3.98 -15.24 -0.94
C ILE A 153 4.53 -14.81 0.43
N ARG A 154 5.51 -13.90 0.44
CA ARG A 154 6.10 -13.39 1.69
C ARG A 154 5.08 -12.59 2.51
N THR A 155 4.31 -11.76 1.84
CA THR A 155 3.24 -10.97 2.47
C THR A 155 2.22 -11.90 3.11
N ILE A 156 1.64 -12.82 2.36
CA ILE A 156 0.63 -13.77 2.87
C ILE A 156 1.20 -14.62 4.00
N GLY A 157 2.44 -15.14 3.85
CA GLY A 157 3.09 -15.95 4.89
C GLY A 157 3.29 -15.18 6.21
N ALA A 158 3.65 -13.90 6.14
CA ALA A 158 3.80 -13.05 7.32
C ALA A 158 2.46 -12.78 8.03
N PHE A 159 1.37 -12.54 7.28
CA PHE A 159 0.02 -12.44 7.83
C PHE A 159 -0.42 -13.73 8.51
N CYS A 160 -0.19 -14.89 7.87
CA CYS A 160 -0.50 -16.19 8.48
C CYS A 160 0.27 -16.41 9.79
N HIS A 161 1.56 -16.04 9.81
CA HIS A 161 2.38 -16.17 11.00
C HIS A 161 1.91 -15.26 12.14
N ALA A 162 1.57 -14.02 11.82
CA ALA A 162 1.14 -13.03 12.82
C ALA A 162 -0.20 -13.40 13.48
N PHE A 163 -1.15 -13.91 12.73
CA PHE A 163 -2.51 -14.20 13.20
C PHE A 163 -2.81 -15.70 13.37
N HIS A 164 -1.77 -16.56 13.38
CA HIS A 164 -1.92 -18.02 13.47
C HIS A 164 -2.93 -18.60 12.46
N ALA A 165 -2.95 -18.05 11.25
CA ALA A 165 -4.00 -18.23 10.25
C ALA A 165 -3.60 -19.19 9.12
N TYR A 166 -4.60 -19.70 8.41
CA TYR A 166 -4.44 -20.40 7.13
C TYR A 166 -4.68 -19.46 5.96
N ALA A 167 -3.97 -19.71 4.83
CA ALA A 167 -4.14 -18.92 3.63
C ALA A 167 -4.98 -19.63 2.56
N ARG A 168 -5.87 -18.87 1.92
CA ARG A 168 -6.53 -19.19 0.67
C ARG A 168 -5.87 -18.37 -0.45
N THR A 169 -4.96 -18.99 -1.17
CA THR A 169 -4.13 -18.30 -2.17
C THR A 169 -4.68 -18.44 -3.58
N LEU A 170 -4.34 -17.49 -4.44
CA LEU A 170 -4.59 -17.50 -5.89
C LEU A 170 -3.25 -17.63 -6.62
N PRO A 171 -2.74 -18.86 -6.84
CA PRO A 171 -1.48 -19.10 -7.56
C PRO A 171 -1.67 -18.90 -9.07
N LEU A 172 -2.11 -17.73 -9.46
CA LEU A 172 -2.47 -17.35 -10.81
C LEU A 172 -1.74 -16.08 -11.23
N PRO A 173 -1.55 -15.86 -12.54
CA PRO A 173 -1.15 -14.55 -13.05
C PRO A 173 -2.09 -13.45 -12.56
N VAL A 174 -1.56 -12.24 -12.42
CA VAL A 174 -2.38 -11.05 -12.09
C VAL A 174 -3.36 -10.75 -13.22
N ILE A 175 -2.87 -10.85 -14.47
CA ILE A 175 -3.62 -10.59 -15.69
C ILE A 175 -3.34 -11.78 -16.63
N PHE A 176 -4.37 -12.35 -17.21
CA PHE A 176 -4.24 -13.40 -18.22
C PHE A 176 -4.04 -12.79 -19.62
N ASP A 177 -3.47 -13.57 -20.54
CA ASP A 177 -3.31 -13.15 -21.93
C ASP A 177 -4.64 -13.05 -22.67
N SER A 178 -5.65 -13.85 -22.27
CA SER A 178 -6.98 -13.79 -22.85
C SER A 178 -8.10 -13.89 -21.79
N VAL A 179 -9.24 -13.30 -22.11
CA VAL A 179 -10.47 -13.39 -21.29
C VAL A 179 -10.96 -14.84 -21.22
N GLU A 180 -10.81 -15.60 -22.31
CA GLU A 180 -11.25 -16.99 -22.38
C GLU A 180 -10.45 -17.88 -21.43
N THR A 181 -9.13 -17.76 -21.45
CA THR A 181 -8.24 -18.50 -20.53
C THR A 181 -8.60 -18.20 -19.09
N LYS A 182 -8.76 -16.91 -18.73
CA LYS A 182 -9.21 -16.52 -17.40
C LYS A 182 -10.51 -17.20 -17.01
N ARG A 183 -11.53 -17.12 -17.88
CA ARG A 183 -12.86 -17.70 -17.63
C ARG A 183 -12.80 -19.21 -17.37
N ILE A 184 -11.99 -19.94 -18.16
CA ILE A 184 -11.81 -21.39 -17.98
C ILE A 184 -11.18 -21.70 -16.62
N VAL A 185 -10.10 -20.99 -16.26
CA VAL A 185 -9.39 -21.21 -14.99
C VAL A 185 -10.27 -20.85 -13.79
N GLU A 186 -11.07 -19.78 -13.89
CA GLU A 186 -12.00 -19.38 -12.82
C GLU A 186 -13.16 -20.36 -12.59
N GLN A 187 -13.39 -21.34 -13.49
CA GLN A 187 -14.37 -22.42 -13.31
C GLN A 187 -13.81 -23.58 -12.48
N ASP A 188 -12.50 -23.66 -12.26
CA ASP A 188 -11.94 -24.65 -11.34
C ASP A 188 -12.52 -24.46 -9.94
N ARG A 189 -12.88 -25.58 -9.28
CA ARG A 189 -13.58 -25.54 -7.97
C ARG A 189 -12.78 -24.82 -6.88
N PHE A 190 -11.47 -25.04 -6.85
CA PHE A 190 -10.62 -24.40 -5.86
C PHE A 190 -10.52 -22.89 -6.13
N ILE A 191 -10.21 -22.52 -7.37
CA ILE A 191 -10.09 -21.10 -7.77
C ILE A 191 -11.42 -20.36 -7.55
N ALA A 192 -12.53 -20.94 -8.01
CA ALA A 192 -13.87 -20.38 -7.82
C ALA A 192 -14.20 -20.16 -6.34
N SER A 193 -13.83 -21.11 -5.46
CA SER A 193 -14.06 -21.00 -4.02
C SER A 193 -13.26 -19.86 -3.39
N VAL A 194 -11.99 -19.68 -3.77
CA VAL A 194 -11.14 -18.59 -3.26
C VAL A 194 -11.65 -17.23 -3.74
N LEU A 195 -12.03 -17.14 -5.01
CA LEU A 195 -12.62 -15.91 -5.57
C LEU A 195 -13.95 -15.55 -4.91
N ALA A 196 -14.80 -16.55 -4.64
CA ALA A 196 -16.05 -16.33 -3.91
C ALA A 196 -15.80 -15.86 -2.48
N LEU A 197 -14.86 -16.51 -1.77
CA LEU A 197 -14.48 -16.15 -0.41
C LEU A 197 -13.92 -14.72 -0.35
N GLY A 198 -13.10 -14.32 -1.34
CA GLY A 198 -12.55 -12.97 -1.42
C GLY A 198 -13.60 -11.85 -1.53
N ARG A 199 -14.84 -12.17 -1.97
CA ARG A 199 -15.97 -11.23 -2.03
C ARG A 199 -16.73 -11.09 -0.71
N THR A 200 -16.48 -11.98 0.25
CA THR A 200 -17.22 -12.07 1.52
C THR A 200 -16.32 -11.90 2.74
N VAL A 201 -15.09 -11.41 2.55
CA VAL A 201 -14.18 -11.14 3.67
C VAL A 201 -14.73 -10.05 4.59
N ASP A 202 -14.46 -10.17 5.88
CA ASP A 202 -14.86 -9.16 6.88
C ASP A 202 -14.04 -7.88 6.74
N ILE A 203 -12.74 -8.06 6.47
CA ILE A 203 -11.77 -6.99 6.32
C ILE A 203 -11.01 -7.20 5.02
N ALA A 204 -10.89 -6.17 4.20
CA ALA A 204 -9.97 -6.12 3.07
C ALA A 204 -8.86 -5.12 3.36
N VAL A 205 -7.61 -5.55 3.35
CA VAL A 205 -6.46 -4.64 3.44
C VAL A 205 -5.73 -4.57 2.10
N PHE A 206 -5.55 -3.35 1.61
CA PHE A 206 -5.01 -3.12 0.28
C PHE A 206 -4.27 -1.78 0.18
N THR A 207 -3.62 -1.57 -0.94
CA THR A 207 -2.97 -0.31 -1.31
C THR A 207 -3.40 0.12 -2.69
N VAL A 208 -3.21 1.39 -3.01
CA VAL A 208 -3.32 1.91 -4.37
C VAL A 208 -1.94 2.21 -4.95
N GLY A 209 -1.81 2.05 -6.26
CA GLY A 209 -0.64 2.43 -7.05
C GLY A 209 -0.93 3.68 -7.88
N ALA A 210 0.08 4.53 -8.08
CA ALA A 210 0.07 5.47 -9.18
C ALA A 210 0.36 4.72 -10.49
N VAL A 211 -0.16 5.23 -11.61
CA VAL A 211 0.04 4.63 -12.92
C VAL A 211 1.02 5.49 -13.72
N ASP A 212 2.24 4.99 -13.83
CA ASP A 212 3.32 5.51 -14.64
C ASP A 212 4.08 4.33 -15.28
N HIS A 213 4.97 4.60 -16.23
CA HIS A 213 5.71 3.56 -16.93
C HIS A 213 6.59 2.68 -16.03
N ASP A 214 6.98 3.17 -14.84
CA ASP A 214 7.80 2.45 -13.86
C ASP A 214 6.97 1.74 -12.79
N SER A 215 5.64 1.91 -12.79
CA SER A 215 4.75 1.31 -11.79
C SER A 215 4.80 -0.22 -11.85
N LEU A 216 4.77 -0.85 -10.66
CA LEU A 216 4.85 -2.32 -10.56
C LEU A 216 3.71 -2.99 -11.34
N ALA A 217 2.49 -2.46 -11.25
CA ALA A 217 1.31 -3.06 -11.87
C ALA A 217 1.40 -3.14 -13.41
N LEU A 218 2.11 -2.18 -14.06
CA LEU A 218 2.34 -2.21 -15.50
C LEU A 218 3.52 -3.11 -15.92
N ASN A 219 4.41 -3.47 -14.98
CA ASN A 219 5.67 -4.14 -15.29
C ASN A 219 5.74 -5.60 -14.80
N LEU A 220 4.60 -6.28 -14.72
CA LEU A 220 4.51 -7.69 -14.36
C LEU A 220 4.64 -8.63 -15.58
N GLY A 221 4.76 -8.10 -16.79
CA GLY A 221 5.02 -8.86 -18.00
C GLY A 221 3.79 -9.31 -18.80
N GLN A 222 2.56 -8.98 -18.36
CA GLN A 222 1.32 -9.41 -19.00
C GLN A 222 0.67 -8.36 -19.93
N LEU A 223 1.18 -7.12 -19.93
CA LEU A 223 0.65 -6.02 -20.73
C LEU A 223 1.55 -5.74 -21.93
N SER A 224 0.94 -5.53 -23.09
CA SER A 224 1.61 -5.01 -24.27
C SER A 224 2.02 -3.55 -24.08
N THR A 225 2.96 -3.06 -24.89
CA THR A 225 3.38 -1.65 -24.87
C THR A 225 2.20 -0.71 -25.09
N THR A 226 1.33 -1.01 -26.07
CA THR A 226 0.13 -0.21 -26.35
C THR A 226 -0.83 -0.14 -25.16
N GLU A 227 -1.05 -1.27 -24.47
CA GLU A 227 -1.91 -1.28 -23.28
C GLU A 227 -1.30 -0.46 -22.13
N LYS A 228 0.01 -0.53 -21.94
CA LYS A 228 0.71 0.30 -20.94
C LYS A 228 0.55 1.79 -21.23
N ASP A 229 0.77 2.20 -22.50
CA ASP A 229 0.64 3.59 -22.92
C ASP A 229 -0.79 4.10 -22.70
N LEU A 230 -1.80 3.31 -23.09
CA LEU A 230 -3.20 3.65 -22.85
C LEU A 230 -3.56 3.72 -21.35
N LEU A 231 -2.99 2.85 -20.52
CA LEU A 231 -3.21 2.89 -19.07
C LEU A 231 -2.56 4.13 -18.45
N VAL A 232 -1.35 4.50 -18.87
CA VAL A 232 -0.68 5.72 -18.40
C VAL A 232 -1.46 6.97 -18.81
N GLU A 233 -2.06 6.98 -20.00
CA GLU A 233 -2.90 8.08 -20.47
C GLU A 233 -4.21 8.22 -19.70
N ARG A 234 -4.88 7.09 -19.37
CA ARG A 234 -6.27 7.08 -18.93
C ARG A 234 -6.47 6.83 -17.46
N ALA A 235 -5.55 6.09 -16.81
CA ALA A 235 -5.70 5.71 -15.43
C ALA A 235 -5.00 6.69 -14.49
N VAL A 236 -5.63 7.03 -13.38
CA VAL A 236 -5.01 7.81 -12.30
C VAL A 236 -4.42 6.92 -11.22
N GLY A 237 -4.88 5.66 -11.13
CA GLY A 237 -4.42 4.70 -10.14
C GLY A 237 -4.90 3.29 -10.40
N ASP A 238 -4.39 2.36 -9.58
CA ASP A 238 -4.89 1.00 -9.48
C ASP A 238 -5.17 0.61 -8.02
N ALA A 239 -6.19 -0.21 -7.82
CA ALA A 239 -6.44 -0.95 -6.58
C ALA A 239 -6.62 -2.42 -6.92
N CYS A 240 -5.88 -3.31 -6.25
CA CYS A 240 -5.89 -4.75 -6.56
C CYS A 240 -5.66 -5.07 -8.05
N SER A 241 -4.81 -4.29 -8.72
CA SER A 241 -4.51 -4.34 -10.16
C SER A 241 -5.70 -4.02 -11.07
N ARG A 242 -6.76 -3.39 -10.54
CA ARG A 242 -7.85 -2.80 -11.30
C ARG A 242 -7.55 -1.32 -11.52
N PHE A 243 -7.29 -0.95 -12.77
CA PHE A 243 -6.93 0.41 -13.16
C PHE A 243 -8.18 1.27 -13.30
N TYR A 244 -8.20 2.45 -12.67
CA TYR A 244 -9.34 3.35 -12.66
C TYR A 244 -8.98 4.77 -13.10
N ARG A 245 -9.95 5.42 -13.74
CA ARG A 245 -9.88 6.81 -14.21
C ARG A 245 -10.20 7.80 -13.08
N ALA A 246 -10.07 9.09 -13.38
CA ALA A 246 -10.40 10.18 -12.46
C ALA A 246 -11.88 10.21 -12.00
N ASP A 247 -12.78 9.66 -12.80
CA ASP A 247 -14.20 9.48 -12.45
C ASP A 247 -14.48 8.20 -11.64
N GLY A 248 -13.45 7.38 -11.37
CA GLY A 248 -13.55 6.10 -10.68
C GLY A 248 -14.01 4.93 -11.54
N GLY A 249 -14.25 5.15 -12.83
CA GLY A 249 -14.56 4.11 -13.81
C GLY A 249 -13.31 3.31 -14.21
N ILE A 250 -13.50 2.10 -14.75
CA ILE A 250 -12.42 1.26 -15.25
C ILE A 250 -11.72 1.97 -16.43
N ALA A 251 -10.37 2.06 -16.35
CA ALA A 251 -9.57 2.78 -17.33
C ALA A 251 -9.48 2.04 -18.69
N LEU A 252 -9.34 0.71 -18.64
CA LEU A 252 -9.21 -0.14 -19.82
C LEU A 252 -10.00 -1.45 -19.60
N PRO A 253 -11.27 -1.53 -20.07
CA PRO A 253 -12.14 -2.68 -19.84
C PRO A 253 -11.57 -4.02 -20.33
N GLU A 254 -10.80 -4.02 -21.40
CA GLU A 254 -10.18 -5.20 -21.99
C GLU A 254 -9.12 -5.81 -21.06
N VAL A 255 -8.36 -4.98 -20.36
CA VAL A 255 -7.38 -5.41 -19.34
C VAL A 255 -8.10 -5.85 -18.08
N ASP A 256 -9.12 -5.10 -17.64
CA ASP A 256 -9.92 -5.45 -16.46
C ASP A 256 -10.60 -6.82 -16.62
N ALA A 257 -11.15 -7.11 -17.81
CA ALA A 257 -11.78 -8.39 -18.12
C ALA A 257 -10.80 -9.58 -17.98
N ARG A 258 -9.50 -9.37 -18.16
CA ARG A 258 -8.44 -10.40 -18.02
C ARG A 258 -7.79 -10.41 -16.62
N THR A 259 -8.06 -9.42 -15.78
CA THR A 259 -7.47 -9.31 -14.44
C THR A 259 -8.13 -10.28 -13.46
N VAL A 260 -7.33 -10.98 -12.63
CA VAL A 260 -7.79 -11.97 -11.66
C VAL A 260 -7.85 -11.38 -10.27
N GLY A 261 -8.94 -11.68 -9.56
CA GLY A 261 -9.17 -11.26 -8.20
C GLY A 261 -10.39 -10.38 -8.03
N ILE A 262 -10.47 -9.72 -6.89
CA ILE A 262 -11.62 -8.91 -6.51
C ILE A 262 -11.83 -7.76 -7.49
N SER A 263 -13.09 -7.49 -7.85
CA SER A 263 -13.47 -6.30 -8.62
C SER A 263 -13.57 -5.07 -7.72
N LEU A 264 -13.48 -3.85 -8.28
CA LEU A 264 -13.70 -2.62 -7.51
C LEU A 264 -15.12 -2.56 -6.93
N SER A 265 -16.10 -3.11 -7.65
CA SER A 265 -17.49 -3.18 -7.19
C SER A 265 -17.67 -4.14 -6.00
N ASP A 266 -16.97 -5.27 -6.00
CA ASP A 266 -17.01 -6.21 -4.88
C ASP A 266 -16.22 -5.66 -3.68
N LEU A 267 -15.06 -5.04 -3.92
CA LEU A 267 -14.27 -4.39 -2.87
C LEU A 267 -15.11 -3.35 -2.10
N ARG A 268 -15.93 -2.55 -2.79
CA ARG A 268 -16.84 -1.57 -2.15
C ARG A 268 -17.90 -2.20 -1.24
N ARG A 269 -18.22 -3.48 -1.40
CA ARG A 269 -19.23 -4.19 -0.59
C ARG A 269 -18.66 -4.77 0.70
N ILE A 270 -17.34 -4.89 0.82
CA ILE A 270 -16.70 -5.41 2.02
C ILE A 270 -16.93 -4.42 3.17
N PRO A 271 -17.34 -4.90 4.35
CA PRO A 271 -17.67 -4.02 5.48
C PRO A 271 -16.52 -3.14 5.92
N THR A 272 -15.34 -3.74 6.14
CA THR A 272 -14.14 -3.02 6.56
C THR A 272 -13.09 -3.04 5.46
N ARG A 273 -12.74 -1.87 4.94
CA ARG A 273 -11.81 -1.68 3.83
C ARG A 273 -10.69 -0.77 4.27
N VAL A 274 -9.53 -1.36 4.56
CA VAL A 274 -8.34 -0.66 5.05
C VAL A 274 -7.44 -0.33 3.87
N LEU A 275 -7.37 0.93 3.50
CA LEU A 275 -6.43 1.45 2.52
C LEU A 275 -5.15 1.93 3.22
N VAL A 276 -4.02 1.33 2.89
CA VAL A 276 -2.71 1.80 3.34
C VAL A 276 -1.96 2.36 2.14
N ALA A 277 -1.84 3.69 2.07
CA ALA A 277 -1.20 4.35 0.93
C ALA A 277 -0.63 5.72 1.33
N GLY A 278 0.45 6.13 0.70
CA GLY A 278 1.07 7.44 0.93
C GLY A 278 2.11 7.77 -0.13
N GLY A 279 2.59 9.00 -0.05
CA GLY A 279 3.51 9.60 -1.01
C GLY A 279 2.79 10.49 -2.03
N ALA A 280 3.28 11.72 -2.19
CA ALA A 280 2.66 12.77 -2.99
C ALA A 280 2.33 12.36 -4.45
N HIS A 281 3.11 11.43 -5.03
CA HIS A 281 2.89 10.89 -6.38
C HIS A 281 1.63 10.03 -6.49
N LYS A 282 1.09 9.54 -5.36
CA LYS A 282 -0.14 8.74 -5.31
C LYS A 282 -1.39 9.57 -4.95
N ALA A 283 -1.25 10.87 -4.69
CA ALA A 283 -2.35 11.69 -4.21
C ALA A 283 -3.61 11.58 -5.09
N ALA A 284 -3.48 11.68 -6.41
CA ALA A 284 -4.62 11.54 -7.32
C ALA A 284 -5.28 10.15 -7.26
N ALA A 285 -4.46 9.08 -7.16
CA ALA A 285 -4.97 7.72 -7.01
C ALA A 285 -5.72 7.54 -5.69
N ILE A 286 -5.16 8.06 -4.59
CA ILE A 286 -5.78 8.00 -3.25
C ILE A 286 -7.09 8.79 -3.23
N ASP A 287 -7.11 10.02 -3.75
CA ASP A 287 -8.30 10.87 -3.80
C ASP A 287 -9.47 10.16 -4.51
N VAL A 288 -9.23 9.61 -5.69
CA VAL A 288 -10.27 8.88 -6.44
C VAL A 288 -10.73 7.63 -5.68
N ALA A 289 -9.82 6.86 -5.08
CA ALA A 289 -10.18 5.69 -4.28
C ALA A 289 -11.10 6.06 -3.11
N LEU A 290 -10.80 7.17 -2.42
CA LEU A 290 -11.60 7.67 -1.30
C LEU A 290 -12.96 8.20 -1.75
N ARG A 291 -13.00 9.08 -2.75
CA ARG A 291 -14.25 9.65 -3.30
C ARG A 291 -15.18 8.58 -3.87
N THR A 292 -14.64 7.48 -4.37
CA THR A 292 -15.42 6.37 -4.91
C THR A 292 -15.71 5.28 -3.88
N ASN A 293 -15.51 5.57 -2.59
CA ASN A 293 -15.82 4.69 -1.46
C ASN A 293 -15.13 3.31 -1.54
N LEU A 294 -13.87 3.28 -2.00
CA LEU A 294 -13.07 2.04 -1.97
C LEU A 294 -12.51 1.74 -0.58
N ALA A 295 -12.46 2.72 0.33
CA ALA A 295 -11.97 2.56 1.69
C ALA A 295 -12.99 3.01 2.74
N THR A 296 -12.92 2.42 3.93
CA THR A 296 -13.61 2.85 5.16
C THR A 296 -12.60 3.28 6.23
N HIS A 297 -11.38 2.75 6.16
CA HIS A 297 -10.26 3.06 7.04
C HIS A 297 -9.06 3.44 6.18
N LEU A 298 -8.32 4.45 6.62
CA LEU A 298 -7.20 5.00 5.88
C LEU A 298 -5.95 5.08 6.76
N VAL A 299 -4.85 4.58 6.25
CA VAL A 299 -3.51 4.87 6.75
C VAL A 299 -2.76 5.65 5.68
N ILE A 300 -2.36 6.88 6.00
CA ILE A 300 -1.76 7.83 5.05
C ILE A 300 -0.67 8.65 5.75
N ASP A 301 0.31 9.17 5.04
CA ASP A 301 1.27 10.12 5.60
C ASP A 301 0.73 11.55 5.62
N ASP A 302 1.17 12.34 6.62
CA ASP A 302 0.75 13.72 6.83
C ASP A 302 0.85 14.58 5.56
N ALA A 303 1.98 14.56 4.89
CA ALA A 303 2.21 15.41 3.71
C ALA A 303 1.26 15.06 2.55
N THR A 304 0.92 13.78 2.39
CA THR A 304 -0.07 13.36 1.39
C THR A 304 -1.48 13.72 1.81
N ALA A 305 -1.83 13.59 3.10
CA ALA A 305 -3.12 13.99 3.64
C ALA A 305 -3.36 15.50 3.47
N GLU A 306 -2.40 16.34 3.84
CA GLU A 306 -2.45 17.81 3.63
C GLU A 306 -2.64 18.16 2.15
N ARG A 307 -1.91 17.47 1.27
CA ARG A 307 -2.06 17.64 -0.18
C ARG A 307 -3.47 17.31 -0.66
N LEU A 308 -4.06 16.25 -0.15
CA LEU A 308 -5.45 15.88 -0.48
C LEU A 308 -6.46 16.90 0.03
N LEU A 309 -6.26 17.43 1.24
CA LEU A 309 -7.11 18.48 1.79
C LEU A 309 -7.00 19.80 1.02
N ALA A 310 -5.83 20.07 0.43
CA ALA A 310 -5.61 21.25 -0.42
C ALA A 310 -6.20 21.12 -1.84
N LEU A 311 -6.62 19.92 -2.28
CA LEU A 311 -7.34 19.77 -3.54
C LEU A 311 -8.72 20.41 -3.40
N ASP A 312 -9.10 21.29 -4.32
CA ASP A 312 -10.42 21.90 -4.36
C ASP A 312 -11.50 20.81 -4.38
N SER A 313 -12.54 20.97 -3.56
CA SER A 313 -13.69 20.08 -3.63
C SER A 313 -14.31 20.18 -5.04
N PRO A 314 -14.77 19.07 -5.65
CA PRO A 314 -15.38 19.09 -6.98
C PRO A 314 -16.62 20.00 -7.09
N ASP A 315 -17.14 20.49 -5.96
CA ASP A 315 -18.23 21.47 -5.86
C ASP A 315 -17.76 22.93 -5.82
N SER A 316 -16.46 23.23 -5.91
CA SER A 316 -15.97 24.60 -6.05
C SER A 316 -16.22 25.05 -7.49
N PRO A 317 -16.95 26.16 -7.72
CA PRO A 317 -17.17 26.67 -9.07
C PRO A 317 -15.83 26.92 -9.73
N ALA A 318 -15.65 26.43 -10.96
CA ALA A 318 -14.43 26.58 -11.75
C ALA A 318 -13.96 28.04 -11.71
N ALA A 319 -12.72 28.27 -11.30
CA ALA A 319 -12.12 29.59 -11.34
C ALA A 319 -12.27 30.19 -12.74
N PRO A 320 -12.69 31.46 -12.90
CA PRO A 320 -12.89 32.07 -14.20
C PRO A 320 -11.56 32.02 -14.98
N ALA A 321 -11.64 31.51 -16.21
CA ALA A 321 -10.51 31.45 -17.13
C ALA A 321 -9.83 32.83 -17.18
N SER A 322 -8.53 32.88 -16.96
CA SER A 322 -7.74 34.09 -17.06
C SER A 322 -7.95 34.72 -18.44
N PRO A 323 -8.24 36.03 -18.54
CA PRO A 323 -8.44 36.67 -19.84
C PRO A 323 -7.14 36.56 -20.65
N GLY A 324 -7.24 36.05 -21.87
CA GLY A 324 -6.16 35.86 -22.80
C GLY A 324 -5.41 37.16 -23.02
N SER A 325 -4.11 37.09 -23.01
CA SER A 325 -3.21 38.22 -23.38
C SER A 325 -3.56 38.76 -24.75
N PRO A 326 -3.64 40.09 -24.93
CA PRO A 326 -3.95 40.67 -26.24
C PRO A 326 -2.81 40.35 -27.21
N GLY A 327 -3.20 39.80 -28.36
CA GLY A 327 -2.30 39.47 -29.45
C GLY A 327 -1.56 40.70 -29.94
N SER A 328 -0.26 40.58 -30.16
CA SER A 328 0.57 41.57 -30.83
C SER A 328 0.09 41.81 -32.27
N PRO A 329 0.06 43.04 -32.73
CA PRO A 329 -0.37 43.34 -34.09
C PRO A 329 0.65 42.83 -35.12
N ASP A 330 0.13 42.12 -36.08
CA ASP A 330 0.82 41.61 -37.26
C ASP A 330 1.22 42.79 -38.17
N SER A 331 2.51 43.04 -38.33
CA SER A 331 3.08 44.00 -39.21
C SER A 331 3.59 43.32 -40.48
N SER A 332 2.70 43.07 -41.43
CA SER A 332 3.10 42.71 -42.79
C SER A 332 2.33 43.56 -43.79
N THR A 333 2.93 44.71 -44.12
CA THR A 333 2.57 45.52 -45.30
C THR A 333 3.39 45.02 -46.50
N PRO A 334 2.79 44.66 -47.63
CA PRO A 334 3.56 44.33 -48.84
C PRO A 334 3.97 45.60 -49.58
N LEU A 335 5.26 45.76 -49.82
CA LEU A 335 5.82 46.75 -50.75
C LEU A 335 5.48 46.31 -52.19
N THR A 336 4.68 47.12 -52.86
CA THR A 336 4.54 47.14 -54.31
C THR A 336 5.79 47.76 -54.93
N ALA A 337 6.51 47.03 -55.78
CA ALA A 337 7.50 47.57 -56.70
C ALA A 337 6.88 47.77 -58.06
N THR A 338 6.89 49.00 -58.54
CA THR A 338 6.65 49.38 -59.94
C THR A 338 8.01 49.58 -60.63
N GLU A 339 8.09 49.08 -61.84
CA GLU A 339 9.07 49.11 -62.94
C GLU A 339 10.06 47.97 -63.00
#